data_61da94e4dfc5e84507beb6bc18614a06
#
_entry.id   61da94e4dfc5e84507beb6bc18614a06
#
_cell.length_a   1.000
_cell.length_b   1.000
_cell.length_c   1.000
_cell.angle_alpha   90.00
_cell.angle_beta   90.00
_cell.angle_gamma   90.00
#
_symmetry.space_group_name_H-M   'P 1'
#
loop_
_entity.id
_entity.type
_entity.pdbx_description
1 polymer ?
#
loop_
_entity_poly.entity_id
_entity_poly.type
_entity_poly.pdbx_seq_one_letter_code
_entity_poly.pdbx_strand_id
1 'polypeptide(L)'
;MSKNYVEEYLQNMLAHLDDMAKKTIFLMGMRRGMQEAQKQDSNINSGSFSEHTEEKMLIEMTGVSINSKPRKDGRIQGYALRDGEKKYFYGKSPAEVQKKIQDYLNSAPAPKRKKRNTDTSPLFDVYAAEWVERYKKPNLKPKSLLGLNVALKKATDAFAGKTIASITTDDLQEFFNAMPPSRSRDLCAVYVGQLFKKAHALGIVKKNPFEQVELKKHTAEKRCALTIEEQAAFLNAAKSCVHHLLFRFLLSTGLRIGEALALTPEDFKNGTVTVSKDIVFIDGKQIVQPPKSKAGNRTVPVPADIFSELSKRKTARVFPIGYNTVRLAFRRVSKAVGFQVTAHILRHTYATRLEEAGIPPKIQQYLLGHAKVDTSQNIYTDAQTQYIQAFSDQIKGAVDTK
;
A
#
# COMPACT_ATOMS: atom_id res chain seq x y z
N MET A 1 14.78 -71.77 11.91
CA MET A 1 14.31 -70.79 10.94
C MET A 1 14.79 -69.42 11.39
N SER A 2 15.50 -68.68 10.54
CA SER A 2 16.11 -67.41 10.94
C SER A 2 15.06 -66.32 11.18
N LYS A 3 15.32 -65.45 12.14
CA LYS A 3 14.45 -64.34 12.52
C LYS A 3 14.00 -63.47 11.32
N ASN A 4 14.87 -63.36 10.32
CA ASN A 4 14.63 -62.61 9.10
C ASN A 4 13.51 -63.16 8.21
N TYR A 5 13.36 -64.49 8.17
CA TYR A 5 12.33 -65.13 7.32
C TYR A 5 10.89 -64.93 7.89
N VAL A 6 10.78 -64.83 9.19
CA VAL A 6 9.51 -64.59 9.87
C VAL A 6 9.09 -63.11 9.72
N GLU A 7 10.04 -62.18 9.76
CA GLU A 7 9.78 -60.75 9.52
C GLU A 7 9.38 -60.46 8.06
N GLU A 8 10.05 -61.06 7.11
CA GLU A 8 9.74 -60.91 5.68
C GLU A 8 8.35 -61.53 5.33
N TYR A 9 8.03 -62.71 5.91
CA TYR A 9 6.71 -63.33 5.77
C TYR A 9 5.59 -62.45 6.37
N LEU A 10 5.82 -61.89 7.54
CA LEU A 10 4.88 -60.97 8.21
C LEU A 10 4.68 -59.68 7.42
N GLN A 11 5.76 -59.11 6.84
CA GLN A 11 5.67 -57.91 5.99
C GLN A 11 4.88 -58.19 4.73
N ASN A 12 5.11 -59.33 4.05
CA ASN A 12 4.35 -59.73 2.87
C ASN A 12 2.86 -60.00 3.16
N MET A 13 2.55 -60.59 4.29
CA MET A 13 1.18 -60.84 4.71
C MET A 13 0.44 -59.54 5.10
N LEU A 14 1.14 -58.62 5.72
CA LEU A 14 0.64 -57.28 6.06
C LEU A 14 0.37 -56.40 4.84
N ALA A 15 1.07 -56.66 3.72
CA ALA A 15 0.87 -55.90 2.49
C ALA A 15 -0.49 -56.14 1.81
N HIS A 16 -1.12 -57.28 2.07
CA HIS A 16 -2.41 -57.67 1.48
C HIS A 16 -3.62 -57.45 2.38
N LEU A 17 -3.45 -56.94 3.63
CA LEU A 17 -4.54 -56.69 4.56
C LEU A 17 -4.92 -55.19 4.55
N ASP A 18 -6.21 -54.97 4.75
CA ASP A 18 -6.75 -53.61 4.97
C ASP A 18 -6.07 -52.95 6.18
N ASP A 19 -5.80 -51.64 6.11
CA ASP A 19 -4.95 -50.92 7.08
C ASP A 19 -5.40 -51.08 8.54
N MET A 20 -6.69 -51.25 8.75
CA MET A 20 -7.29 -51.49 10.09
C MET A 20 -7.12 -52.95 10.58
N ALA A 21 -7.18 -53.90 9.67
CA ALA A 21 -6.93 -55.30 9.99
C ALA A 21 -5.44 -55.54 10.33
N LYS A 22 -4.51 -54.85 9.62
CA LYS A 22 -3.07 -54.84 9.90
C LYS A 22 -2.75 -54.37 11.32
N LYS A 23 -3.35 -53.26 11.74
CA LYS A 23 -3.18 -52.69 13.08
C LYS A 23 -3.71 -53.63 14.16
N THR A 24 -4.85 -54.26 13.91
CA THR A 24 -5.50 -55.19 14.87
C THR A 24 -4.67 -56.46 15.04
N ILE A 25 -4.17 -57.06 13.95
CA ILE A 25 -3.33 -58.25 13.99
C ILE A 25 -1.99 -57.96 14.67
N PHE A 26 -1.39 -56.80 14.40
CA PHE A 26 -0.14 -56.37 15.05
C PHE A 26 -0.31 -56.22 16.57
N LEU A 27 -1.42 -55.63 17.01
CA LEU A 27 -1.72 -55.44 18.43
C LEU A 27 -2.01 -56.77 19.14
N MET A 28 -2.73 -57.73 18.48
CA MET A 28 -2.95 -59.08 19.03
C MET A 28 -1.63 -59.86 19.15
N GLY A 29 -0.72 -59.71 18.17
CA GLY A 29 0.63 -60.29 18.18
C GLY A 29 1.49 -59.75 19.29
N MET A 30 1.50 -58.43 19.51
CA MET A 30 2.20 -57.79 20.63
C MET A 30 1.66 -58.22 21.98
N ARG A 31 0.33 -58.29 22.14
CA ARG A 31 -0.33 -58.71 23.39
C ARG A 31 0.01 -60.17 23.73
N ARG A 32 0.08 -61.05 22.73
CA ARG A 32 0.47 -62.44 22.89
C ARG A 32 1.95 -62.58 23.22
N GLY A 33 2.84 -61.80 22.56
CA GLY A 33 4.26 -61.75 22.84
C GLY A 33 4.55 -61.25 24.26
N MET A 34 3.81 -60.21 24.74
CA MET A 34 3.93 -59.71 26.10
C MET A 34 3.45 -60.71 27.15
N GLN A 35 2.35 -61.42 26.86
CA GLN A 35 1.84 -62.47 27.76
C GLN A 35 2.75 -63.71 27.85
N GLU A 36 3.43 -64.04 26.75
CA GLU A 36 4.45 -65.10 26.71
C GLU A 36 5.74 -64.70 27.39
N ALA A 37 6.18 -63.43 27.25
CA ALA A 37 7.34 -62.88 27.95
C ALA A 37 7.10 -62.80 29.47
N GLN A 38 5.88 -62.44 29.89
CA GLN A 38 5.50 -62.43 31.33
C GLN A 38 5.42 -63.83 31.93
N LYS A 39 5.24 -64.87 31.14
CA LYS A 39 5.28 -66.27 31.63
C LYS A 39 6.68 -66.84 31.73
N GLN A 40 7.69 -66.24 31.08
CA GLN A 40 9.08 -66.69 31.13
C GLN A 40 9.94 -66.00 32.17
N ASP A 41 9.55 -64.80 32.62
CA ASP A 41 10.31 -64.01 33.61
C ASP A 41 9.52 -63.85 34.92
N SER A 42 9.54 -64.89 35.76
CA SER A 42 9.01 -64.85 37.14
C SER A 42 9.96 -64.12 38.10
N ASN A 43 10.91 -63.30 37.66
CA ASN A 43 11.89 -62.66 38.51
C ASN A 43 12.34 -61.26 38.11
N ILE A 44 11.47 -60.44 37.59
CA ILE A 44 11.75 -59.00 37.43
C ILE A 44 10.57 -58.18 37.95
N ASN A 45 10.85 -57.26 38.88
CA ASN A 45 9.94 -56.33 39.53
C ASN A 45 8.90 -55.75 38.58
N SER A 46 7.63 -56.08 38.86
CA SER A 46 6.45 -55.58 38.12
C SER A 46 6.25 -54.08 38.38
N GLY A 47 6.83 -53.24 37.51
CA GLY A 47 6.30 -51.92 37.29
C GLY A 47 4.94 -52.09 36.59
N SER A 48 3.86 -51.89 37.31
CA SER A 48 2.49 -51.97 36.73
C SER A 48 2.32 -50.93 35.65
N PHE A 49 2.33 -51.34 34.38
CA PHE A 49 1.74 -50.53 33.30
C PHE A 49 0.26 -50.40 33.64
N SER A 50 -0.20 -49.21 33.97
CA SER A 50 -1.59 -48.98 34.32
C SER A 50 -2.48 -49.22 33.09
N GLU A 51 -3.65 -49.85 33.25
CA GLU A 51 -4.69 -50.04 32.23
C GLU A 51 -4.94 -48.74 31.43
N HIS A 52 -4.74 -47.60 32.05
CA HIS A 52 -4.87 -46.27 31.48
C HIS A 52 -3.79 -45.94 30.41
N THR A 53 -2.61 -46.55 30.47
CA THR A 53 -1.54 -46.35 29.48
C THR A 53 -1.77 -47.21 28.25
N GLU A 54 -2.31 -48.45 28.42
CA GLU A 54 -2.68 -49.34 27.32
C GLU A 54 -3.86 -48.76 26.53
N GLU A 55 -4.89 -48.26 27.21
CA GLU A 55 -6.04 -47.64 26.58
C GLU A 55 -5.64 -46.36 25.77
N LYS A 56 -4.74 -45.58 26.29
CA LYS A 56 -4.21 -44.38 25.63
C LYS A 56 -3.42 -44.71 24.36
N MET A 57 -2.54 -45.73 24.44
CA MET A 57 -1.80 -46.23 23.27
C MET A 57 -2.72 -46.81 22.19
N LEU A 58 -3.77 -47.55 22.61
CA LEU A 58 -4.77 -48.12 21.69
C LEU A 58 -5.55 -47.01 20.94
N ILE A 59 -5.89 -45.95 21.65
CA ILE A 59 -6.58 -44.78 21.07
C ILE A 59 -5.67 -44.07 20.09
N GLU A 60 -4.40 -43.85 20.40
CA GLU A 60 -3.42 -43.20 19.51
C GLU A 60 -3.21 -44.05 18.23
N MET A 61 -3.20 -45.36 18.32
CA MET A 61 -2.95 -46.24 17.18
C MET A 61 -4.21 -46.52 16.34
N THR A 62 -5.39 -46.63 16.95
CA THR A 62 -6.62 -46.97 16.22
C THR A 62 -7.53 -45.78 15.93
N GLY A 63 -7.33 -44.66 16.62
CA GLY A 63 -8.22 -43.50 16.56
C GLY A 63 -9.64 -43.78 17.07
N VAL A 64 -9.85 -44.86 17.81
CA VAL A 64 -11.16 -45.29 18.32
C VAL A 64 -11.11 -45.43 19.83
N SER A 65 -12.15 -44.93 20.51
CA SER A 65 -12.35 -45.13 21.94
C SER A 65 -13.82 -45.42 22.24
N ILE A 66 -14.07 -46.38 23.14
CA ILE A 66 -15.41 -46.71 23.62
C ILE A 66 -15.36 -46.69 25.16
N ASN A 67 -16.20 -45.90 25.79
CA ASN A 67 -16.28 -45.83 27.23
C ASN A 67 -16.85 -47.15 27.80
N SER A 68 -16.20 -47.70 28.82
CA SER A 68 -16.66 -48.90 29.53
C SER A 68 -17.86 -48.62 30.44
N LYS A 69 -18.03 -47.38 30.94
CA LYS A 69 -19.13 -47.01 31.84
C LYS A 69 -20.23 -46.26 31.08
N PRO A 70 -21.51 -46.61 31.36
CA PRO A 70 -22.63 -45.89 30.77
C PRO A 70 -22.72 -44.45 31.30
N ARG A 71 -23.23 -43.56 30.49
CA ARG A 71 -23.56 -42.19 30.88
C ARG A 71 -24.79 -42.15 31.81
N LYS A 72 -25.09 -40.97 32.35
CA LYS A 72 -26.30 -40.77 33.19
C LYS A 72 -27.60 -41.11 32.49
N ASP A 73 -27.61 -41.09 31.16
CA ASP A 73 -28.75 -41.46 30.30
C ASP A 73 -28.79 -42.95 29.92
N GLY A 74 -27.94 -43.78 30.54
CA GLY A 74 -27.84 -45.22 30.33
C GLY A 74 -27.16 -45.65 29.02
N ARG A 75 -26.69 -44.71 28.19
CA ARG A 75 -26.04 -45.02 26.93
C ARG A 75 -24.53 -45.11 27.07
N ILE A 76 -23.91 -45.99 26.28
CA ILE A 76 -22.47 -46.06 26.11
C ILE A 76 -22.08 -45.08 25.02
N GLN A 77 -21.00 -44.35 25.25
CA GLN A 77 -20.41 -43.40 24.32
C GLN A 77 -19.08 -43.95 23.79
N GLY A 78 -18.85 -43.81 22.50
CA GLY A 78 -17.55 -43.99 21.89
C GLY A 78 -17.27 -42.87 20.86
N TYR A 79 -16.03 -42.77 20.37
CA TYR A 79 -15.70 -41.92 19.27
C TYR A 79 -14.71 -42.61 18.32
N ALA A 80 -14.73 -42.16 17.07
CA ALA A 80 -13.69 -42.46 16.09
C ALA A 80 -13.05 -41.18 15.63
N LEU A 81 -11.72 -41.24 15.42
CA LEU A 81 -10.93 -40.18 14.82
C LEU A 81 -10.75 -40.49 13.31
N ARG A 82 -11.17 -39.57 12.45
CA ARG A 82 -10.97 -39.70 10.99
C ARG A 82 -10.57 -38.32 10.46
N ASP A 83 -9.48 -38.24 9.73
CA ASP A 83 -8.95 -36.97 9.18
C ASP A 83 -8.72 -35.87 10.24
N GLY A 84 -8.34 -36.24 11.47
CA GLY A 84 -8.12 -35.32 12.60
C GLY A 84 -9.39 -34.86 13.33
N GLU A 85 -10.59 -35.28 12.89
CA GLU A 85 -11.84 -34.89 13.54
C GLU A 85 -12.42 -36.05 14.37
N LYS A 86 -12.87 -35.75 15.60
CA LYS A 86 -13.58 -36.74 16.47
C LYS A 86 -15.06 -36.75 16.15
N LYS A 87 -15.60 -37.93 15.81
CA LYS A 87 -17.03 -38.14 15.70
C LYS A 87 -17.51 -39.09 16.79
N TYR A 88 -18.52 -38.66 17.52
CA TYR A 88 -19.09 -39.42 18.66
C TYR A 88 -20.25 -40.30 18.26
N PHE A 89 -20.31 -41.50 18.86
CA PHE A 89 -21.33 -42.50 18.65
C PHE A 89 -21.94 -42.93 20.00
N TYR A 90 -23.23 -43.26 19.99
CA TYR A 90 -23.98 -43.62 21.18
C TYR A 90 -24.78 -44.90 20.93
N GLY A 91 -24.79 -45.80 21.90
CA GLY A 91 -25.54 -47.07 21.84
C GLY A 91 -25.93 -47.58 23.22
N LYS A 92 -26.80 -48.59 23.25
CA LYS A 92 -27.22 -49.25 24.51
C LYS A 92 -26.16 -50.23 25.04
N SER A 93 -25.25 -50.69 24.18
CA SER A 93 -24.17 -51.60 24.52
C SER A 93 -22.85 -51.20 23.84
N PRO A 94 -21.66 -51.59 24.38
CA PRO A 94 -20.39 -51.36 23.73
C PRO A 94 -20.34 -51.96 22.31
N ALA A 95 -20.91 -53.13 22.09
CA ALA A 95 -20.95 -53.80 20.79
C ALA A 95 -21.73 -52.99 19.73
N GLU A 96 -22.83 -52.33 20.13
CA GLU A 96 -23.61 -51.46 19.25
C GLU A 96 -22.80 -50.21 18.84
N VAL A 97 -22.09 -49.63 19.79
CA VAL A 97 -21.22 -48.47 19.54
C VAL A 97 -20.06 -48.85 18.62
N GLN A 98 -19.45 -50.02 18.86
CA GLN A 98 -18.35 -50.52 18.03
C GLN A 98 -18.81 -50.77 16.60
N LYS A 99 -19.98 -51.37 16.39
CA LYS A 99 -20.57 -51.58 15.07
C LYS A 99 -20.78 -50.22 14.33
N LYS A 100 -21.37 -49.25 15.02
CA LYS A 100 -21.58 -47.90 14.43
C LYS A 100 -20.29 -47.22 14.06
N ILE A 101 -19.23 -47.36 14.86
CA ILE A 101 -17.90 -46.85 14.56
C ILE A 101 -17.31 -47.54 13.33
N GLN A 102 -17.46 -48.89 13.27
CA GLN A 102 -16.91 -49.68 12.17
C GLN A 102 -17.61 -49.36 10.85
N ASP A 103 -18.94 -49.26 10.86
CA ASP A 103 -19.75 -48.82 9.72
C ASP A 103 -19.35 -47.43 9.23
N TYR A 104 -19.06 -46.52 10.17
CA TYR A 104 -18.56 -45.17 9.83
C TYR A 104 -17.17 -45.19 9.23
N LEU A 105 -16.24 -45.97 9.76
CA LEU A 105 -14.89 -46.09 9.25
C LEU A 105 -14.83 -46.76 7.88
N ASN A 106 -15.70 -47.74 7.65
CA ASN A 106 -15.83 -48.46 6.38
C ASN A 106 -16.64 -47.67 5.32
N SER A 107 -17.46 -46.71 5.75
CA SER A 107 -18.15 -45.83 4.81
C SER A 107 -17.15 -44.96 4.07
N ALA A 108 -17.35 -44.75 2.75
CA ALA A 108 -16.60 -43.77 2.01
C ALA A 108 -16.66 -42.40 2.72
N PRO A 109 -15.52 -41.64 2.83
CA PRO A 109 -15.59 -40.34 3.43
C PRO A 109 -16.65 -39.53 2.69
N ALA A 110 -17.65 -39.05 3.41
CA ALA A 110 -18.60 -38.12 2.83
C ALA A 110 -17.78 -36.97 2.19
N PRO A 111 -18.06 -36.64 0.93
CA PRO A 111 -17.33 -35.55 0.30
C PRO A 111 -17.40 -34.36 1.24
N LYS A 112 -16.24 -33.87 1.70
CA LYS A 112 -16.21 -32.70 2.57
C LYS A 112 -17.04 -31.67 1.83
N ARG A 113 -18.23 -31.35 2.34
CA ARG A 113 -19.01 -30.23 1.82
C ARG A 113 -18.05 -29.08 1.86
N LYS A 114 -17.48 -28.67 0.67
CA LYS A 114 -16.83 -27.39 0.54
C LYS A 114 -17.81 -26.45 1.21
N LYS A 115 -17.44 -25.86 2.36
CA LYS A 115 -18.17 -24.73 2.90
C LYS A 115 -18.38 -23.87 1.67
N ARG A 116 -19.62 -23.72 1.20
CA ARG A 116 -19.93 -22.69 0.23
C ARG A 116 -19.47 -21.43 0.95
N ASN A 117 -18.30 -20.94 0.55
CA ASN A 117 -17.92 -19.57 0.83
C ASN A 117 -18.99 -18.76 0.09
N THR A 118 -20.12 -18.56 0.74
CA THR A 118 -21.02 -17.45 0.49
C THR A 118 -20.33 -16.23 1.08
N ASP A 119 -19.08 -16.03 0.64
CA ASP A 119 -18.39 -14.78 0.86
C ASP A 119 -19.06 -13.81 -0.12
N THR A 120 -20.12 -13.17 0.33
CA THR A 120 -20.84 -12.11 -0.37
C THR A 120 -20.01 -10.84 -0.46
N SER A 121 -18.74 -10.93 -0.05
CA SER A 121 -17.78 -9.87 -0.12
C SER A 121 -17.47 -9.53 -1.59
N PRO A 122 -17.53 -8.26 -1.99
CA PRO A 122 -17.27 -7.85 -3.36
C PRO A 122 -15.84 -8.17 -3.78
N LEU A 123 -15.60 -8.27 -5.08
CA LEU A 123 -14.26 -8.32 -5.64
C LEU A 123 -13.51 -7.03 -5.29
N PHE A 124 -12.20 -7.13 -5.11
CA PHE A 124 -11.38 -6.00 -4.68
C PHE A 124 -11.42 -4.82 -5.65
N ASP A 125 -11.33 -5.08 -6.94
CA ASP A 125 -11.40 -4.06 -8.00
C ASP A 125 -12.77 -3.37 -8.05
N VAL A 126 -13.86 -4.14 -7.90
CA VAL A 126 -15.23 -3.60 -7.83
C VAL A 126 -15.39 -2.70 -6.61
N TYR A 127 -14.98 -3.18 -5.43
CA TYR A 127 -15.05 -2.37 -4.21
C TYR A 127 -14.17 -1.13 -4.28
N ALA A 128 -12.97 -1.23 -4.84
CA ALA A 128 -12.07 -0.09 -5.02
C ALA A 128 -12.70 1.00 -5.91
N ALA A 129 -13.33 0.60 -7.02
CA ALA A 129 -14.04 1.53 -7.89
C ALA A 129 -15.21 2.23 -7.18
N GLU A 130 -16.06 1.48 -6.47
CA GLU A 130 -17.16 2.03 -5.67
C GLU A 130 -16.66 2.97 -4.56
N TRP A 131 -15.57 2.58 -3.88
CA TRP A 131 -14.97 3.40 -2.84
C TRP A 131 -14.45 4.73 -3.37
N VAL A 132 -13.83 4.72 -4.56
CA VAL A 132 -13.37 5.94 -5.23
C VAL A 132 -14.56 6.84 -5.58
N GLU A 133 -15.57 6.31 -6.26
CA GLU A 133 -16.74 7.09 -6.69
C GLU A 133 -17.49 7.69 -5.49
N ARG A 134 -17.75 6.90 -4.46
CA ARG A 134 -18.56 7.31 -3.31
C ARG A 134 -17.83 8.21 -2.32
N TYR A 135 -16.55 7.94 -2.03
CA TYR A 135 -15.85 8.59 -0.91
C TYR A 135 -14.72 9.53 -1.36
N LYS A 136 -14.17 9.37 -2.56
CA LYS A 136 -13.01 10.15 -3.01
C LYS A 136 -13.36 11.20 -4.05
N LYS A 137 -14.10 10.82 -5.05
CA LYS A 137 -14.48 11.70 -6.17
C LYS A 137 -15.18 12.99 -5.72
N PRO A 138 -16.15 12.99 -4.78
CA PRO A 138 -16.77 14.22 -4.31
C PRO A 138 -15.84 15.19 -3.60
N ASN A 139 -14.73 14.68 -3.03
CA ASN A 139 -13.84 15.42 -2.14
C ASN A 139 -12.47 15.75 -2.76
N LEU A 140 -12.18 15.23 -3.94
CA LEU A 140 -10.86 15.38 -4.57
C LEU A 140 -10.94 16.22 -5.85
N LYS A 141 -9.94 17.09 -6.02
CA LYS A 141 -9.74 17.76 -7.31
C LYS A 141 -9.40 16.73 -8.40
N PRO A 142 -9.80 16.97 -9.68
CA PRO A 142 -9.63 15.99 -10.77
C PRO A 142 -8.20 15.44 -10.90
N LYS A 143 -7.17 16.28 -10.78
CA LYS A 143 -5.76 15.85 -10.82
C LYS A 143 -5.38 14.92 -9.66
N SER A 144 -5.94 15.14 -8.48
CA SER A 144 -5.70 14.29 -7.31
C SER A 144 -6.39 12.94 -7.47
N LEU A 145 -7.59 12.94 -8.05
CA LEU A 145 -8.34 11.72 -8.38
C LEU A 145 -7.58 10.88 -9.42
N LEU A 146 -7.03 11.51 -10.45
CA LEU A 146 -6.19 10.81 -11.43
C LEU A 146 -4.98 10.14 -10.76
N GLY A 147 -4.28 10.86 -9.88
CA GLY A 147 -3.16 10.31 -9.11
C GLY A 147 -3.55 9.14 -8.20
N LEU A 148 -4.73 9.21 -7.59
CA LEU A 148 -5.30 8.13 -6.79
C LEU A 148 -5.57 6.90 -7.66
N ASN A 149 -6.24 7.08 -8.80
CA ASN A 149 -6.57 5.98 -9.72
C ASN A 149 -5.31 5.27 -10.23
N VAL A 150 -4.27 6.04 -10.62
CA VAL A 150 -2.98 5.48 -11.04
C VAL A 150 -2.31 4.68 -9.91
N ALA A 151 -2.40 5.16 -8.67
CA ALA A 151 -1.81 4.47 -7.52
C ALA A 151 -2.59 3.19 -7.16
N LEU A 152 -3.94 3.23 -7.18
CA LEU A 152 -4.79 2.07 -6.90
C LEU A 152 -4.72 1.01 -8.00
N LYS A 153 -4.54 1.42 -9.26
CA LYS A 153 -4.49 0.48 -10.39
C LYS A 153 -3.50 -0.65 -10.16
N LYS A 154 -2.35 -0.36 -9.56
CA LYS A 154 -1.34 -1.39 -9.23
C LYS A 154 -1.90 -2.47 -8.31
N ALA A 155 -2.69 -2.08 -7.31
CA ALA A 155 -3.29 -3.01 -6.36
C ALA A 155 -4.49 -3.74 -6.99
N THR A 156 -5.33 -3.05 -7.78
CA THR A 156 -6.45 -3.69 -8.48
C THR A 156 -5.98 -4.71 -9.52
N ASP A 157 -4.87 -4.45 -10.21
CA ASP A 157 -4.27 -5.40 -11.15
C ASP A 157 -3.68 -6.62 -10.41
N ALA A 158 -3.03 -6.41 -9.25
CA ALA A 158 -2.42 -7.49 -8.46
C ALA A 158 -3.45 -8.39 -7.76
N PHE A 159 -4.56 -7.82 -7.31
CA PHE A 159 -5.62 -8.54 -6.59
C PHE A 159 -6.85 -8.81 -7.46
N ALA A 160 -6.70 -8.78 -8.79
CA ALA A 160 -7.79 -9.08 -9.72
C ALA A 160 -8.40 -10.47 -9.44
N GLY A 161 -9.73 -10.54 -9.36
CA GLY A 161 -10.46 -11.77 -9.09
C GLY A 161 -10.47 -12.24 -7.63
N LYS A 162 -9.73 -11.59 -6.71
CA LYS A 162 -9.84 -11.86 -5.27
C LYS A 162 -10.97 -11.04 -4.66
N THR A 163 -11.73 -11.62 -3.73
CA THR A 163 -12.67 -10.85 -2.91
C THR A 163 -11.90 -10.03 -1.88
N ILE A 164 -12.39 -8.84 -1.51
CA ILE A 164 -11.70 -7.97 -0.54
C ILE A 164 -11.52 -8.66 0.83
N ALA A 165 -12.45 -9.54 1.22
CA ALA A 165 -12.35 -10.27 2.48
C ALA A 165 -11.35 -11.45 2.43
N SER A 166 -10.96 -11.91 1.25
CA SER A 166 -9.99 -12.99 1.08
C SER A 166 -8.54 -12.50 1.08
N ILE A 167 -8.31 -11.20 0.94
CA ILE A 167 -6.95 -10.63 0.94
C ILE A 167 -6.42 -10.57 2.37
N THR A 168 -5.29 -11.23 2.59
CA THR A 168 -4.63 -11.34 3.89
C THR A 168 -3.56 -10.28 4.08
N THR A 169 -3.04 -10.17 5.31
CA THR A 169 -1.86 -9.32 5.59
C THR A 169 -0.64 -9.79 4.80
N ASP A 170 -0.45 -11.11 4.66
CA ASP A 170 0.67 -11.69 3.92
C ASP A 170 0.59 -11.37 2.43
N ASP A 171 -0.61 -11.46 1.82
CA ASP A 171 -0.82 -11.03 0.44
C ASP A 171 -0.42 -9.56 0.21
N LEU A 172 -0.80 -8.67 1.14
CA LEU A 172 -0.45 -7.25 1.07
C LEU A 172 1.04 -7.02 1.30
N GLN A 173 1.64 -7.73 2.26
CA GLN A 173 3.07 -7.62 2.54
C GLN A 173 3.92 -8.06 1.33
N GLU A 174 3.56 -9.19 0.71
CA GLU A 174 4.22 -9.69 -0.50
C GLU A 174 4.09 -8.70 -1.66
N PHE A 175 2.88 -8.20 -1.90
CA PHE A 175 2.62 -7.19 -2.92
C PHE A 175 3.49 -5.94 -2.75
N PHE A 176 3.59 -5.41 -1.53
CA PHE A 176 4.41 -4.21 -1.30
C PHE A 176 5.91 -4.50 -1.28
N ASN A 177 6.35 -5.70 -0.87
CA ASN A 177 7.74 -6.12 -0.94
C ASN A 177 8.24 -6.25 -2.37
N ALA A 178 7.38 -6.66 -3.30
CA ALA A 178 7.70 -6.71 -4.73
C ALA A 178 7.90 -5.31 -5.37
N MET A 179 7.45 -4.24 -4.69
CA MET A 179 7.59 -2.87 -5.17
C MET A 179 8.83 -2.18 -4.57
N PRO A 180 9.72 -1.60 -5.39
CA PRO A 180 10.85 -0.84 -4.84
C PRO A 180 10.38 0.35 -4.01
N PRO A 181 11.10 0.71 -2.90
CA PRO A 181 10.79 1.88 -2.12
C PRO A 181 10.74 3.13 -3.01
N SER A 182 9.58 3.76 -3.08
CA SER A 182 9.34 4.90 -3.96
C SER A 182 8.10 5.68 -3.51
N ARG A 183 8.01 6.94 -3.87
CA ARG A 183 6.82 7.76 -3.62
C ARG A 183 5.54 7.15 -4.21
N SER A 184 5.64 6.45 -5.34
CA SER A 184 4.50 5.78 -5.98
C SER A 184 4.00 4.60 -5.15
N ARG A 185 4.93 3.81 -4.56
CA ARG A 185 4.58 2.73 -3.62
C ARG A 185 3.91 3.30 -2.36
N ASP A 186 4.48 4.37 -1.80
CA ASP A 186 3.95 4.99 -0.58
C ASP A 186 2.53 5.54 -0.81
N LEU A 187 2.25 6.14 -1.96
CA LEU A 187 0.90 6.58 -2.32
C LEU A 187 -0.07 5.41 -2.47
N CYS A 188 0.37 4.32 -3.11
CA CYS A 188 -0.42 3.10 -3.23
C CYS A 188 -0.77 2.56 -1.83
N ALA A 189 0.21 2.47 -0.93
CA ALA A 189 0.02 2.02 0.45
C ALA A 189 -0.97 2.89 1.22
N VAL A 190 -0.86 4.22 1.10
CA VAL A 190 -1.81 5.16 1.72
C VAL A 190 -3.24 4.90 1.27
N TYR A 191 -3.46 4.71 -0.05
CA TYR A 191 -4.82 4.52 -0.56
C TYR A 191 -5.37 3.12 -0.29
N VAL A 192 -4.56 2.07 -0.41
CA VAL A 192 -4.94 0.70 -0.02
C VAL A 192 -5.27 0.62 1.46
N GLY A 193 -4.45 1.24 2.33
CA GLY A 193 -4.72 1.31 3.76
C GLY A 193 -6.03 2.05 4.10
N GLN A 194 -6.31 3.17 3.42
CA GLN A 194 -7.60 3.89 3.59
C GLN A 194 -8.79 3.07 3.11
N LEU A 195 -8.64 2.31 2.02
CA LEU A 195 -9.67 1.45 1.46
C LEU A 195 -10.02 0.32 2.44
N PHE A 196 -9.02 -0.42 2.95
CA PHE A 196 -9.23 -1.48 3.93
C PHE A 196 -9.75 -0.95 5.27
N LYS A 197 -9.27 0.20 5.73
CA LYS A 197 -9.82 0.86 6.92
C LYS A 197 -11.32 1.16 6.76
N LYS A 198 -11.74 1.62 5.57
CA LYS A 198 -13.16 1.87 5.29
C LYS A 198 -13.95 0.57 5.18
N ALA A 199 -13.42 -0.46 4.52
CA ALA A 199 -14.04 -1.76 4.41
C ALA A 199 -14.26 -2.41 5.79
N HIS A 200 -13.29 -2.30 6.69
CA HIS A 200 -13.41 -2.76 8.07
C HIS A 200 -14.48 -1.97 8.84
N ALA A 201 -14.48 -0.66 8.76
CA ALA A 201 -15.48 0.19 9.40
C ALA A 201 -16.92 -0.07 8.91
N LEU A 202 -17.09 -0.61 7.70
CA LEU A 202 -18.37 -1.02 7.12
C LEU A 202 -18.72 -2.49 7.38
N GLY A 203 -17.87 -3.24 8.09
CA GLY A 203 -18.09 -4.66 8.38
C GLY A 203 -17.89 -5.61 7.18
N ILE A 204 -17.36 -5.11 6.04
CA ILE A 204 -17.10 -5.90 4.84
C ILE A 204 -15.92 -6.88 5.09
N VAL A 205 -14.92 -6.44 5.84
CA VAL A 205 -13.81 -7.27 6.32
C VAL A 205 -13.84 -7.34 7.85
N LYS A 206 -13.59 -8.52 8.41
CA LYS A 206 -13.65 -8.73 9.88
C LYS A 206 -12.48 -8.08 10.61
N LYS A 207 -11.31 -8.06 9.99
CA LYS A 207 -10.09 -7.40 10.47
C LYS A 207 -9.49 -6.59 9.33
N ASN A 208 -8.83 -5.49 9.66
CA ASN A 208 -8.10 -4.71 8.66
C ASN A 208 -6.74 -5.36 8.38
N PRO A 209 -6.52 -6.00 7.23
CA PRO A 209 -5.26 -6.70 6.96
C PRO A 209 -4.09 -5.72 6.75
N PHE A 210 -4.36 -4.44 6.51
CA PHE A 210 -3.32 -3.45 6.28
C PHE A 210 -2.64 -2.96 7.58
N GLU A 211 -3.24 -3.17 8.76
CA GLU A 211 -2.69 -2.66 10.03
C GLU A 211 -1.33 -3.25 10.41
N GLN A 212 -1.06 -4.46 9.97
CA GLN A 212 0.19 -5.17 10.27
C GLN A 212 1.18 -5.19 9.10
N VAL A 213 0.89 -4.43 8.04
CA VAL A 213 1.80 -4.32 6.89
C VAL A 213 2.97 -3.41 7.23
N GLU A 214 4.17 -3.93 7.12
CA GLU A 214 5.42 -3.20 7.36
C GLU A 214 6.02 -2.70 6.04
N LEU A 215 6.29 -1.40 5.96
CA LEU A 215 6.85 -0.79 4.77
C LEU A 215 8.17 -0.09 5.06
N LYS A 216 9.21 -0.47 4.32
CA LYS A 216 10.48 0.26 4.36
C LYS A 216 10.25 1.70 3.90
N LYS A 217 10.63 2.66 4.73
CA LYS A 217 10.45 4.08 4.45
C LYS A 217 11.21 4.49 3.19
N HIS A 218 10.54 5.20 2.28
CA HIS A 218 11.20 5.83 1.16
C HIS A 218 11.80 7.16 1.60
N THR A 219 13.10 7.30 1.48
CA THR A 219 13.80 8.56 1.69
C THR A 219 13.91 9.28 0.36
N ALA A 220 13.15 10.37 0.21
CA ALA A 220 13.25 11.21 -0.97
C ALA A 220 14.56 12.00 -0.93
N GLU A 221 15.29 12.05 -2.03
CA GLU A 221 16.43 12.96 -2.18
C GLU A 221 15.95 14.40 -2.04
N LYS A 222 16.65 15.18 -1.23
CA LYS A 222 16.39 16.62 -1.10
C LYS A 222 16.70 17.29 -2.42
N ARG A 223 15.74 18.01 -2.96
CA ARG A 223 15.97 18.89 -4.12
C ARG A 223 16.66 20.14 -3.63
N CYS A 224 17.91 20.34 -4.01
CA CYS A 224 18.67 21.53 -3.67
C CYS A 224 18.34 22.69 -4.62
N ALA A 225 18.47 23.93 -4.14
CA ALA A 225 18.54 25.11 -4.98
C ALA A 225 19.83 25.07 -5.83
N LEU A 226 19.84 25.74 -6.95
CA LEU A 226 21.05 25.91 -7.73
C LEU A 226 22.03 26.81 -6.97
N THR A 227 23.32 26.52 -7.05
CA THR A 227 24.37 27.49 -6.64
C THR A 227 24.35 28.69 -7.57
N ILE A 228 25.12 29.74 -7.25
CA ILE A 228 25.25 30.92 -8.12
C ILE A 228 25.86 30.51 -9.46
N GLU A 229 26.89 29.68 -9.44
CA GLU A 229 27.59 29.16 -10.61
C GLU A 229 26.69 28.27 -11.47
N GLU A 230 25.93 27.38 -10.84
CA GLU A 230 24.97 26.52 -11.54
C GLU A 230 23.82 27.34 -12.17
N GLN A 231 23.34 28.39 -11.48
CA GLN A 231 22.35 29.31 -12.01
C GLN A 231 22.87 30.03 -13.25
N ALA A 232 24.10 30.58 -13.20
CA ALA A 232 24.73 31.24 -14.32
C ALA A 232 24.96 30.27 -15.50
N ALA A 233 25.45 29.04 -15.22
CA ALA A 233 25.66 28.02 -16.24
C ALA A 233 24.32 27.62 -16.90
N PHE A 234 23.26 27.44 -16.11
CA PHE A 234 21.92 27.15 -16.63
C PHE A 234 21.40 28.27 -17.54
N LEU A 235 21.45 29.53 -17.09
CA LEU A 235 20.98 30.68 -17.88
C LEU A 235 21.76 30.82 -19.17
N ASN A 236 23.08 30.63 -19.13
CA ASN A 236 23.93 30.70 -20.30
C ASN A 236 23.61 29.59 -21.32
N ALA A 237 23.50 28.35 -20.86
CA ALA A 237 23.09 27.23 -21.72
C ALA A 237 21.67 27.38 -22.29
N ALA A 238 20.81 28.09 -21.57
CA ALA A 238 19.43 28.34 -21.99
C ALA A 238 19.29 29.49 -23.00
N LYS A 239 20.32 30.33 -23.24
CA LYS A 239 20.26 31.48 -24.16
C LYS A 239 19.80 31.08 -25.57
N SER A 240 20.23 29.93 -26.06
CA SER A 240 19.81 29.39 -27.37
C SER A 240 18.42 28.76 -27.38
N CYS A 241 17.77 28.61 -26.22
CA CYS A 241 16.43 28.01 -26.11
C CYS A 241 15.36 29.06 -26.35
N VAL A 242 14.41 28.80 -27.25
CA VAL A 242 13.24 29.64 -27.51
C VAL A 242 12.43 29.95 -26.23
N HIS A 243 12.59 29.14 -25.16
CA HIS A 243 11.92 29.34 -23.88
C HIS A 243 12.82 30.02 -22.82
N HIS A 244 13.95 30.62 -23.21
CA HIS A 244 14.86 31.32 -22.32
C HIS A 244 14.15 32.34 -21.44
N LEU A 245 13.30 33.19 -22.03
CA LEU A 245 12.54 34.18 -21.29
C LEU A 245 11.64 33.56 -20.19
N LEU A 246 11.01 32.41 -20.47
CA LEU A 246 10.23 31.68 -19.44
C LEU A 246 11.12 31.22 -18.29
N PHE A 247 12.32 30.75 -18.59
CA PHE A 247 13.24 30.28 -17.54
C PHE A 247 13.72 31.44 -16.67
N ARG A 248 14.08 32.58 -17.27
CA ARG A 248 14.40 33.82 -16.56
C ARG A 248 13.23 34.28 -15.68
N PHE A 249 12.03 34.31 -16.25
CA PHE A 249 10.81 34.68 -15.53
C PHE A 249 10.52 33.78 -14.33
N LEU A 250 10.62 32.46 -14.50
CA LEU A 250 10.42 31.50 -13.40
C LEU A 250 11.47 31.67 -12.30
N LEU A 251 12.71 31.91 -12.67
CA LEU A 251 13.80 32.09 -11.71
C LEU A 251 13.65 33.42 -10.96
N SER A 252 13.21 34.49 -11.61
CA SER A 252 13.10 35.83 -11.00
C SER A 252 11.79 36.05 -10.22
N THR A 253 10.79 35.19 -10.36
CA THR A 253 9.48 35.34 -9.71
C THR A 253 9.10 34.20 -8.80
N GLY A 254 9.78 33.05 -8.93
CA GLY A 254 9.48 31.85 -8.18
C GLY A 254 8.07 31.27 -8.42
N LEU A 255 7.37 31.68 -9.49
CA LEU A 255 6.04 31.17 -9.82
C LEU A 255 6.06 29.66 -10.08
N ARG A 256 4.93 28.99 -9.78
CA ARG A 256 4.74 27.61 -10.26
C ARG A 256 4.57 27.64 -11.77
N ILE A 257 5.03 26.60 -12.45
CA ILE A 257 4.92 26.51 -13.91
C ILE A 257 3.48 26.67 -14.42
N GLY A 258 2.49 26.09 -13.74
CA GLY A 258 1.09 26.24 -14.11
C GLY A 258 0.57 27.66 -13.92
N GLU A 259 1.02 28.37 -12.90
CA GLU A 259 0.73 29.79 -12.66
C GLU A 259 1.32 30.63 -13.82
N ALA A 260 2.60 30.43 -14.15
CA ALA A 260 3.27 31.17 -15.21
C ALA A 260 2.61 30.95 -16.59
N LEU A 261 2.21 29.71 -16.92
CA LEU A 261 1.55 29.40 -18.17
C LEU A 261 0.10 29.92 -18.27
N ALA A 262 -0.51 30.29 -17.12
CA ALA A 262 -1.86 30.85 -17.07
C ALA A 262 -1.91 32.37 -17.26
N LEU A 263 -0.75 33.04 -17.16
CA LEU A 263 -0.68 34.52 -17.23
C LEU A 263 -1.08 35.07 -18.58
N THR A 264 -1.77 36.21 -18.52
CA THR A 264 -2.13 37.05 -19.64
C THR A 264 -1.41 38.40 -19.54
N PRO A 265 -1.29 39.18 -20.61
CA PRO A 265 -0.64 40.51 -20.54
C PRO A 265 -1.28 41.46 -19.52
N GLU A 266 -2.58 41.35 -19.31
CA GLU A 266 -3.37 42.17 -18.36
C GLU A 266 -2.97 41.91 -16.89
N ASP A 267 -2.37 40.75 -16.59
CA ASP A 267 -1.88 40.41 -15.27
C ASP A 267 -0.62 41.21 -14.86
N PHE A 268 0.00 41.91 -15.84
CA PHE A 268 1.22 42.70 -15.64
C PHE A 268 0.88 44.20 -15.47
N LYS A 269 1.12 44.77 -14.27
CA LYS A 269 0.86 46.16 -13.96
C LYS A 269 1.94 46.70 -13.03
N ASN A 270 2.40 47.93 -13.30
CA ASN A 270 3.31 48.68 -12.41
C ASN A 270 4.55 47.89 -11.97
N GLY A 271 5.20 47.19 -12.90
CA GLY A 271 6.41 46.41 -12.61
C GLY A 271 6.18 45.13 -11.78
N THR A 272 4.94 44.71 -11.68
CA THR A 272 4.55 43.49 -10.95
C THR A 272 3.66 42.57 -11.81
N VAL A 273 3.53 41.33 -11.41
CA VAL A 273 2.58 40.36 -11.98
C VAL A 273 1.59 39.84 -10.93
N THR A 274 0.30 39.83 -11.25
CA THR A 274 -0.73 39.31 -10.38
C THR A 274 -1.05 37.85 -10.73
N VAL A 275 -0.90 36.96 -9.77
CA VAL A 275 -1.18 35.54 -9.91
C VAL A 275 -2.58 35.25 -9.36
N SER A 276 -3.54 34.93 -10.22
CA SER A 276 -4.93 34.62 -9.88
C SER A 276 -5.43 33.33 -10.50
N LYS A 277 -4.62 32.68 -11.37
CA LYS A 277 -4.96 31.52 -12.18
C LYS A 277 -3.83 30.49 -12.14
N ASP A 278 -4.18 29.24 -12.38
CA ASP A 278 -3.24 28.10 -12.51
C ASP A 278 -3.73 27.19 -13.64
N ILE A 279 -2.83 26.73 -14.49
CA ILE A 279 -3.13 25.71 -15.51
C ILE A 279 -2.73 24.35 -14.97
N VAL A 280 -3.69 23.44 -14.94
CA VAL A 280 -3.46 22.02 -14.70
C VAL A 280 -3.65 21.23 -15.98
N PHE A 281 -2.93 20.12 -16.08
CA PHE A 281 -2.99 19.22 -17.22
C PHE A 281 -3.68 17.92 -16.78
N ILE A 282 -4.81 17.61 -17.42
CA ILE A 282 -5.61 16.41 -17.16
C ILE A 282 -5.93 15.81 -18.53
N ASP A 283 -5.58 14.56 -18.74
CA ASP A 283 -5.82 13.80 -19.97
C ASP A 283 -5.37 14.56 -21.24
N GLY A 284 -4.19 15.18 -21.17
CA GLY A 284 -3.61 15.96 -22.28
C GLY A 284 -4.22 17.34 -22.50
N LYS A 285 -5.31 17.69 -21.80
CA LYS A 285 -5.98 18.99 -21.90
C LYS A 285 -5.49 19.98 -20.85
N GLN A 286 -5.39 21.23 -21.24
CA GLN A 286 -5.09 22.35 -20.34
C GLN A 286 -6.38 22.89 -19.74
N ILE A 287 -6.49 22.89 -18.43
CA ILE A 287 -7.64 23.42 -17.71
C ILE A 287 -7.16 24.58 -16.84
N VAL A 288 -7.71 25.77 -17.08
CA VAL A 288 -7.48 26.95 -16.23
C VAL A 288 -8.37 26.84 -15.01
N GLN A 289 -7.79 26.99 -13.83
CA GLN A 289 -8.50 26.96 -12.57
C GLN A 289 -7.94 28.03 -11.61
N PRO A 290 -8.68 28.41 -10.55
CA PRO A 290 -8.12 29.26 -9.51
C PRO A 290 -6.95 28.54 -8.81
N PRO A 291 -6.03 29.28 -8.17
CA PRO A 291 -4.93 28.71 -7.40
C PRO A 291 -5.42 27.68 -6.37
N LYS A 292 -4.53 26.77 -5.98
CA LYS A 292 -4.86 25.66 -5.04
C LYS A 292 -5.33 26.16 -3.67
N SER A 293 -4.91 27.34 -3.26
CA SER A 293 -5.26 27.97 -1.97
C SER A 293 -5.49 29.47 -2.15
N LYS A 294 -6.19 30.11 -1.21
CA LYS A 294 -6.37 31.60 -1.19
C LYS A 294 -5.03 32.35 -1.23
N ALA A 295 -3.99 31.84 -0.55
CA ALA A 295 -2.62 32.39 -0.58
C ALA A 295 -1.97 32.31 -1.97
N GLY A 296 -2.54 31.59 -2.92
CA GLY A 296 -2.08 31.59 -4.31
C GLY A 296 -2.37 32.90 -5.05
N ASN A 297 -3.39 33.66 -4.63
CA ASN A 297 -3.66 35.00 -5.18
C ASN A 297 -2.67 35.98 -4.54
N ARG A 298 -1.76 36.48 -5.36
CA ARG A 298 -0.67 37.35 -4.91
C ARG A 298 -0.09 38.17 -6.03
N THR A 299 0.59 39.23 -5.69
CA THR A 299 1.34 40.08 -6.62
C THR A 299 2.84 39.91 -6.37
N VAL A 300 3.62 39.75 -7.44
CA VAL A 300 5.05 39.47 -7.38
C VAL A 300 5.79 40.51 -8.21
N PRO A 301 6.87 41.16 -7.71
CA PRO A 301 7.72 42.05 -8.48
C PRO A 301 8.38 41.32 -9.64
N VAL A 302 8.52 41.99 -10.77
CA VAL A 302 9.15 41.44 -11.98
C VAL A 302 10.30 42.39 -12.40
N PRO A 303 11.51 41.86 -12.75
CA PRO A 303 12.58 42.68 -13.31
C PRO A 303 12.12 43.47 -14.53
N ALA A 304 12.60 44.71 -14.66
CA ALA A 304 12.07 45.71 -15.62
C ALA A 304 12.18 45.25 -17.09
N ASP A 305 13.25 44.58 -17.44
CA ASP A 305 13.48 44.02 -18.79
C ASP A 305 12.48 42.93 -19.12
N ILE A 306 12.28 41.95 -18.21
CA ILE A 306 11.31 40.87 -18.36
C ILE A 306 9.88 41.43 -18.39
N PHE A 307 9.56 42.37 -17.49
CA PHE A 307 8.27 43.05 -17.46
C PHE A 307 7.93 43.72 -18.78
N SER A 308 8.91 44.53 -19.32
CA SER A 308 8.74 45.26 -20.57
C SER A 308 8.48 44.31 -21.77
N GLU A 309 9.10 43.15 -21.78
CA GLU A 309 8.91 42.17 -22.85
C GLU A 309 7.56 41.44 -22.74
N LEU A 310 7.14 41.04 -21.51
CA LEU A 310 5.93 40.24 -21.31
C LEU A 310 4.65 41.07 -21.33
N SER A 311 4.66 42.30 -20.79
CA SER A 311 3.48 43.18 -20.73
C SER A 311 3.01 43.67 -22.10
N LYS A 312 3.92 43.71 -23.07
CA LYS A 312 3.63 44.18 -24.46
C LYS A 312 3.16 43.05 -25.39
N ARG A 313 3.14 41.81 -24.94
CA ARG A 313 2.70 40.68 -25.76
C ARG A 313 1.22 40.81 -26.14
N LYS A 314 0.93 40.62 -27.44
CA LYS A 314 -0.47 40.65 -27.98
C LYS A 314 -1.08 39.25 -28.10
N THR A 315 -0.67 38.31 -27.27
CA THR A 315 -1.14 36.93 -27.25
C THR A 315 -2.11 36.72 -26.11
N ALA A 316 -3.05 35.81 -26.25
CA ALA A 316 -4.02 35.48 -25.18
C ALA A 316 -3.35 35.05 -23.87
N ARG A 317 -2.14 34.49 -23.93
CA ARG A 317 -1.28 34.17 -22.79
C ARG A 317 0.15 34.60 -23.10
N VAL A 318 0.86 35.08 -22.08
CA VAL A 318 2.25 35.49 -22.26
C VAL A 318 3.19 34.33 -22.63
N PHE A 319 2.85 33.11 -22.23
CA PHE A 319 3.53 31.87 -22.61
C PHE A 319 2.55 30.87 -23.23
N PRO A 320 2.23 30.96 -24.55
CA PRO A 320 1.27 30.11 -25.25
C PRO A 320 1.88 28.74 -25.59
N ILE A 321 2.41 28.04 -24.60
CA ILE A 321 3.12 26.76 -24.75
C ILE A 321 2.54 25.69 -23.86
N GLY A 322 2.70 24.43 -24.27
CA GLY A 322 2.27 23.27 -23.51
C GLY A 322 3.28 22.84 -22.44
N TYR A 323 2.78 22.26 -21.37
CA TYR A 323 3.61 21.77 -20.26
C TYR A 323 4.68 20.74 -20.72
N ASN A 324 4.32 19.84 -21.64
CA ASN A 324 5.27 18.85 -22.15
C ASN A 324 6.42 19.50 -22.92
N THR A 325 6.14 20.54 -23.68
CA THR A 325 7.17 21.31 -24.40
C THR A 325 8.15 21.96 -23.42
N VAL A 326 7.63 22.58 -22.36
CA VAL A 326 8.46 23.15 -21.30
C VAL A 326 9.31 22.08 -20.62
N ARG A 327 8.72 20.92 -20.30
CA ARG A 327 9.43 19.80 -19.69
C ARG A 327 10.57 19.28 -20.56
N LEU A 328 10.35 19.18 -21.86
CA LEU A 328 11.38 18.78 -22.82
C LEU A 328 12.49 19.83 -22.92
N ALA A 329 12.14 21.11 -22.89
CA ALA A 329 13.13 22.20 -22.87
C ALA A 329 14.01 22.13 -21.62
N PHE A 330 13.42 21.95 -20.43
CA PHE A 330 14.21 21.73 -19.20
C PHE A 330 15.14 20.53 -19.32
N ARG A 331 14.67 19.39 -19.87
CA ARG A 331 15.52 18.19 -20.08
C ARG A 331 16.71 18.48 -20.99
N ARG A 332 16.51 19.22 -22.08
CA ARG A 332 17.59 19.59 -23.02
C ARG A 332 18.66 20.42 -22.33
N VAL A 333 18.23 21.49 -21.62
CA VAL A 333 19.18 22.37 -20.92
C VAL A 333 19.85 21.62 -19.78
N SER A 334 19.14 20.81 -18.99
CA SER A 334 19.72 19.96 -17.93
C SER A 334 20.80 19.04 -18.47
N LYS A 335 20.58 18.43 -19.65
CA LYS A 335 21.58 17.58 -20.31
C LYS A 335 22.82 18.38 -20.71
N ALA A 336 22.66 19.63 -21.19
CA ALA A 336 23.75 20.46 -21.61
C ALA A 336 24.63 20.93 -20.44
N VAL A 337 24.04 21.16 -19.26
CA VAL A 337 24.78 21.63 -18.07
C VAL A 337 25.28 20.50 -17.16
N GLY A 338 24.83 19.23 -17.38
CA GLY A 338 25.26 18.07 -16.62
C GLY A 338 24.53 17.87 -15.27
N PHE A 339 23.57 18.73 -14.90
CA PHE A 339 22.79 18.61 -13.68
C PHE A 339 21.29 18.84 -13.94
N GLN A 340 20.46 18.33 -13.04
CA GLN A 340 18.99 18.39 -13.20
C GLN A 340 18.46 19.80 -12.87
N VAL A 341 17.75 20.41 -13.81
CA VAL A 341 16.98 21.65 -13.60
C VAL A 341 15.51 21.42 -13.94
N THR A 342 14.62 21.92 -13.10
CA THR A 342 13.18 21.88 -13.29
C THR A 342 12.58 23.21 -12.84
N ALA A 343 11.35 23.52 -13.25
CA ALA A 343 10.64 24.70 -12.76
C ALA A 343 10.56 24.75 -11.22
N HIS A 344 10.52 23.59 -10.57
CA HIS A 344 10.48 23.53 -9.11
C HIS A 344 11.83 23.82 -8.47
N ILE A 345 12.93 23.41 -9.09
CA ILE A 345 14.29 23.76 -8.67
C ILE A 345 14.51 25.27 -8.85
N LEU A 346 14.09 25.88 -9.96
CA LEU A 346 14.16 27.33 -10.15
C LEU A 346 13.39 28.09 -9.04
N ARG A 347 12.23 27.59 -8.66
CA ARG A 347 11.46 28.16 -7.55
C ARG A 347 12.16 27.99 -6.20
N HIS A 348 12.83 26.88 -5.95
CA HIS A 348 13.66 26.69 -4.77
C HIS A 348 14.84 27.64 -4.78
N THR A 349 15.50 27.81 -5.93
CA THR A 349 16.60 28.77 -6.10
C THR A 349 16.14 30.19 -5.80
N TYR A 350 14.98 30.61 -6.32
CA TYR A 350 14.39 31.91 -5.98
C TYR A 350 14.18 32.07 -4.47
N ALA A 351 13.62 31.07 -3.79
CA ALA A 351 13.42 31.10 -2.34
C ALA A 351 14.74 31.26 -1.58
N THR A 352 15.78 30.53 -1.98
CA THR A 352 17.13 30.63 -1.38
C THR A 352 17.73 32.00 -1.63
N ARG A 353 17.62 32.56 -2.85
CA ARG A 353 18.14 33.94 -3.14
C ARG A 353 17.42 35.00 -2.32
N LEU A 354 16.10 34.87 -2.07
CA LEU A 354 15.39 35.78 -1.18
C LEU A 354 15.91 35.70 0.27
N GLU A 355 16.19 34.47 0.74
CA GLU A 355 16.76 34.26 2.07
C GLU A 355 18.16 34.89 2.20
N GLU A 356 19.05 34.63 1.23
CA GLU A 356 20.39 35.19 1.16
C GLU A 356 20.39 36.73 1.08
N ALA A 357 19.38 37.32 0.42
CA ALA A 357 19.16 38.76 0.36
C ALA A 357 18.52 39.33 1.63
N GLY A 358 18.28 38.55 2.66
CA GLY A 358 17.70 39.00 3.92
C GLY A 358 16.21 39.40 3.84
N ILE A 359 15.47 38.94 2.81
CA ILE A 359 14.04 39.21 2.71
C ILE A 359 13.30 38.52 3.85
N PRO A 360 12.43 39.23 4.60
CA PRO A 360 11.74 38.66 5.73
C PRO A 360 10.92 37.40 5.37
N PRO A 361 10.90 36.32 6.21
CA PRO A 361 10.23 35.06 5.91
C PRO A 361 8.73 35.21 5.57
N LYS A 362 8.03 36.19 6.15
CA LYS A 362 6.62 36.46 5.82
C LYS A 362 6.44 36.94 4.38
N ILE A 363 7.36 37.80 3.89
CA ILE A 363 7.35 38.24 2.49
C ILE A 363 7.68 37.07 1.57
N GLN A 364 8.71 36.27 1.89
CA GLN A 364 9.04 35.09 1.12
C GLN A 364 7.85 34.13 0.99
N GLN A 365 7.13 33.84 2.11
CA GLN A 365 5.93 32.99 2.12
C GLN A 365 4.83 33.55 1.22
N TYR A 366 4.61 34.88 1.27
CA TYR A 366 3.65 35.56 0.40
C TYR A 366 4.04 35.42 -1.07
N LEU A 367 5.27 35.80 -1.44
CA LEU A 367 5.77 35.74 -2.82
C LEU A 367 5.70 34.31 -3.38
N LEU A 368 5.96 33.32 -2.55
CA LEU A 368 5.86 31.91 -2.92
C LEU A 368 4.42 31.36 -2.90
N GLY A 369 3.45 32.04 -2.28
CA GLY A 369 2.08 31.56 -2.16
C GLY A 369 1.97 30.26 -1.36
N HIS A 370 2.61 30.20 -0.19
CA HIS A 370 2.54 29.06 0.72
C HIS A 370 1.29 29.14 1.61
N ALA A 371 0.53 28.04 1.69
CA ALA A 371 -0.75 27.99 2.39
C ALA A 371 -0.67 27.96 3.93
N LYS A 372 0.50 27.74 4.51
CA LYS A 372 0.72 27.78 5.96
C LYS A 372 1.06 29.21 6.38
N VAL A 373 0.04 30.04 6.42
CA VAL A 373 0.06 31.32 7.13
C VAL A 373 -1.01 31.19 8.21
N ASP A 374 -0.60 31.39 9.44
CA ASP A 374 -1.50 31.35 10.60
C ASP A 374 -2.73 32.24 10.36
N THR A 375 -3.90 31.75 10.80
CA THR A 375 -5.24 32.26 10.45
C THR A 375 -5.52 33.72 10.92
N SER A 376 -4.56 34.38 11.57
CA SER A 376 -4.67 35.76 12.06
C SER A 376 -4.33 36.87 11.05
N GLN A 377 -4.07 36.54 9.77
CA GLN A 377 -3.53 37.48 8.78
C GLN A 377 -4.51 37.99 7.71
N ASN A 378 -5.82 37.85 7.89
CA ASN A 378 -6.80 38.40 6.93
C ASN A 378 -6.96 39.95 6.98
N ILE A 379 -6.12 40.67 7.72
CA ILE A 379 -6.31 42.13 7.97
C ILE A 379 -5.33 43.01 7.17
N TYR A 380 -4.39 42.43 6.35
CA TYR A 380 -3.25 43.20 5.84
C TYR A 380 -3.10 43.29 4.33
N THR A 381 -4.13 43.29 3.51
CA THR A 381 -3.96 43.35 2.03
C THR A 381 -3.30 44.66 1.56
N ASP A 382 -3.66 45.81 2.09
CA ASP A 382 -3.10 47.12 1.64
C ASP A 382 -1.74 47.43 2.27
N ALA A 383 -1.58 47.15 3.56
CA ALA A 383 -0.26 47.29 4.22
C ALA A 383 0.78 46.32 3.67
N GLN A 384 0.36 45.14 3.21
CA GLN A 384 1.25 44.15 2.58
C GLN A 384 1.78 44.60 1.22
N THR A 385 0.96 45.30 0.42
CA THR A 385 1.38 45.83 -0.89
C THR A 385 2.43 46.94 -0.72
N GLN A 386 2.25 47.86 0.22
CA GLN A 386 3.24 48.88 0.52
C GLN A 386 4.54 48.30 1.09
N TYR A 387 4.41 47.27 1.94
CA TYR A 387 5.56 46.59 2.54
C TYR A 387 6.38 45.81 1.49
N ILE A 388 5.73 45.18 0.52
CA ILE A 388 6.36 44.48 -0.61
C ILE A 388 7.03 45.51 -1.53
N GLN A 389 6.42 46.70 -1.73
CA GLN A 389 6.97 47.78 -2.52
C GLN A 389 8.28 48.30 -1.93
N ALA A 390 8.40 48.40 -0.59
CA ALA A 390 9.62 48.77 0.11
C ALA A 390 10.80 47.81 -0.15
N PHE A 391 10.53 46.52 -0.39
CA PHE A 391 11.54 45.52 -0.71
C PHE A 391 11.65 45.21 -2.22
N SER A 392 10.90 45.92 -3.07
CA SER A 392 10.78 45.61 -4.50
C SER A 392 12.12 45.53 -5.20
N ASP A 393 12.99 46.53 -4.96
CA ASP A 393 14.31 46.60 -5.63
C ASP A 393 15.27 45.56 -5.07
N GLN A 394 15.22 45.29 -3.78
CA GLN A 394 15.97 44.21 -3.14
C GLN A 394 15.54 42.83 -3.65
N ILE A 395 14.21 42.61 -3.80
CA ILE A 395 13.66 41.35 -4.36
C ILE A 395 14.11 41.19 -5.82
N LYS A 396 14.06 42.26 -6.62
CA LYS A 396 14.49 42.20 -8.02
C LYS A 396 16.00 41.97 -8.16
N GLY A 397 16.79 42.58 -7.26
CA GLY A 397 18.23 42.39 -7.22
C GLY A 397 18.69 41.05 -6.66
N ALA A 398 17.87 40.38 -5.84
CA ALA A 398 18.22 39.10 -5.23
C ALA A 398 18.44 37.97 -6.26
N VAL A 399 17.82 38.09 -7.45
CA VAL A 399 17.98 37.09 -8.51
C VAL A 399 18.38 37.81 -9.81
N ASP A 400 19.67 37.98 -10.00
CA ASP A 400 20.18 38.46 -11.29
C ASP A 400 20.04 37.37 -12.35
N THR A 401 19.30 37.70 -13.41
CA THR A 401 19.01 36.78 -14.53
C THR A 401 19.55 37.31 -15.88
N LYS A 402 20.41 38.37 -15.84
CA LYS A 402 20.99 38.94 -17.04
C LYS A 402 22.10 38.11 -17.67
#